data_c61cfd265af2d1d7edbc13c5416f0871
#
_entry.id   c61cfd265af2d1d7edbc13c5416f0871
#
_cell.length_a   1.000
_cell.length_b   1.000
_cell.length_c   1.000
_cell.angle_alpha   90.00
_cell.angle_beta   90.00
_cell.angle_gamma   90.00
#
_symmetry.space_group_name_H-M   'P 1'
#
loop_
_entity.id
_entity.type
_entity.pdbx_description
1 polymer ?
#
loop_
_entity_poly.entity_id
_entity_poly.type
_entity_poly.pdbx_seq_one_letter_code
_entity_poly.pdbx_strand_id
1 'polypeptide(L)'
;MKTLKAQVIISLITCFFLVLAVTICKGNKFGNILSESENTTESQTGTSGILRHTDDGVQIISTRQLTKDINGYGGNVPLEIYIKENRILKVVALENSETPSYFAKVRNSGLLQQWNNLSPEEAIH
;
A
#
# COMPACT_ATOMS: atom_id res chain seq x y z
N MET A 1 36.72 -16.78 44.41
CA MET A 1 36.77 -16.59 42.95
C MET A 1 35.47 -16.90 42.19
N LYS A 2 34.55 -17.68 42.74
CA LYS A 2 33.27 -17.98 42.04
C LYS A 2 32.24 -16.83 42.08
N THR A 3 32.24 -15.98 43.09
CA THR A 3 31.30 -14.87 43.28
C THR A 3 31.56 -13.70 42.33
N LEU A 4 32.82 -13.41 42.02
CA LEU A 4 33.18 -12.30 41.13
C LEU A 4 32.71 -12.55 39.70
N LYS A 5 32.82 -13.79 39.22
CA LYS A 5 32.35 -14.16 37.87
C LYS A 5 30.82 -14.10 37.75
N ALA A 6 30.10 -14.47 38.82
CA ALA A 6 28.65 -14.38 38.86
C ALA A 6 28.16 -12.91 38.81
N GLN A 7 28.83 -12.01 39.56
CA GLN A 7 28.48 -10.58 39.54
C GLN A 7 28.71 -9.93 38.17
N VAL A 8 29.79 -10.28 37.47
CA VAL A 8 30.07 -9.77 36.14
C VAL A 8 29.02 -10.23 35.11
N ILE A 9 28.61 -11.49 35.21
CA ILE A 9 27.57 -12.05 34.31
C ILE A 9 26.23 -11.38 34.55
N ILE A 10 25.83 -11.16 35.80
CA ILE A 10 24.58 -10.48 36.17
C ILE A 10 24.59 -9.03 35.66
N SER A 11 25.72 -8.32 35.80
CA SER A 11 25.87 -6.96 35.31
C SER A 11 25.74 -6.87 33.78
N LEU A 12 26.32 -7.82 33.03
CA LEU A 12 26.22 -7.88 31.58
C LEU A 12 24.79 -8.16 31.11
N ILE A 13 24.06 -9.04 31.79
CA ILE A 13 22.67 -9.36 31.48
C ILE A 13 21.75 -8.15 31.73
N THR A 14 21.96 -7.43 32.84
CA THR A 14 21.16 -6.21 33.11
C THR A 14 21.42 -5.09 32.11
N CYS A 15 22.66 -4.88 31.66
CA CYS A 15 22.98 -3.93 30.59
C CYS A 15 22.32 -4.33 29.28
N PHE A 16 22.31 -5.62 28.95
CA PHE A 16 21.67 -6.11 27.72
C PHE A 16 20.14 -5.88 27.73
N PHE A 17 19.48 -6.12 28.85
CA PHE A 17 18.05 -5.84 29.00
C PHE A 17 17.73 -4.34 28.95
N LEU A 18 18.57 -3.48 29.51
CA LEU A 18 18.38 -2.03 29.42
C LEU A 18 18.51 -1.51 27.99
N VAL A 19 19.47 -2.01 27.23
CA VAL A 19 19.63 -1.65 25.81
C VAL A 19 18.44 -2.14 24.97
N LEU A 20 17.94 -3.35 25.23
CA LEU A 20 16.76 -3.89 24.57
C LEU A 20 15.50 -3.07 24.87
N ALA A 21 15.31 -2.64 26.12
CA ALA A 21 14.17 -1.82 26.52
C ALA A 21 14.15 -0.45 25.82
N VAL A 22 15.33 0.18 25.64
CA VAL A 22 15.43 1.47 24.94
C VAL A 22 15.10 1.35 23.45
N THR A 23 15.45 0.22 22.82
CA THR A 23 15.11 -0.01 21.41
C THR A 23 13.63 -0.26 21.19
N ILE A 24 12.94 -0.91 22.14
CA ILE A 24 11.48 -1.15 22.06
C ILE A 24 10.71 0.15 22.32
N CYS A 25 11.18 1.03 23.24
CA CYS A 25 10.52 2.32 23.51
C CYS A 25 10.66 3.35 22.38
N LYS A 26 11.61 3.20 21.43
CA LYS A 26 11.73 4.10 20.29
C LYS A 26 10.74 3.81 19.14
N GLY A 27 10.00 2.71 19.22
CA GLY A 27 9.05 2.26 18.20
C GLY A 27 7.58 2.61 18.45
N ASN A 28 7.19 3.09 19.62
CA ASN A 28 5.80 3.40 19.94
C ASN A 28 5.60 4.89 20.17
N LYS A 29 5.44 5.65 19.10
CA LYS A 29 4.64 6.89 19.14
C LYS A 29 3.17 6.50 19.01
N PHE A 30 2.61 6.02 20.10
CA PHE A 30 1.17 6.02 20.31
C PHE A 30 0.83 7.39 20.94
N GLY A 31 0.18 8.23 20.19
CA GLY A 31 -0.28 9.52 20.71
C GLY A 31 -0.65 10.49 19.61
N ASN A 32 -1.81 10.48 19.18
CA ASN A 32 -2.83 11.50 19.09
C ASN A 32 -3.66 11.40 17.82
N ILE A 33 -4.82 10.87 17.99
CA ILE A 33 -5.98 11.04 17.15
C ILE A 33 -6.44 12.49 17.35
N LEU A 34 -6.64 13.19 16.22
CA LEU A 34 -7.27 14.49 15.98
C LEU A 34 -6.28 15.54 15.46
N SER A 35 -6.05 15.48 14.20
CA SER A 35 -6.02 16.62 13.28
C SER A 35 -5.92 16.10 11.87
N GLU A 36 -6.95 16.31 11.09
CA GLU A 36 -6.89 16.35 9.64
C GLU A 36 -5.71 17.22 9.23
N SER A 37 -4.77 16.60 8.53
CA SER A 37 -3.90 17.29 7.58
C SER A 37 -3.47 16.25 6.56
N GLU A 38 -4.14 16.29 5.44
CA GLU A 38 -3.66 15.70 4.19
C GLU A 38 -2.24 16.20 3.93
N ASN A 39 -1.25 15.36 4.20
CA ASN A 39 0.07 15.49 3.62
C ASN A 39 0.19 14.45 2.51
N THR A 40 -0.45 14.77 1.39
CA THR A 40 -0.14 14.20 0.09
C THR A 40 1.26 14.67 -0.27
N THR A 41 2.25 13.83 -0.07
CA THR A 41 3.56 14.02 -0.70
C THR A 41 3.38 13.67 -2.17
N GLU A 42 3.03 14.70 -2.96
CA GLU A 42 3.11 14.63 -4.41
C GLU A 42 4.57 14.51 -4.83
N SER A 43 5.01 13.28 -5.09
CA SER A 43 6.22 13.04 -5.85
C SER A 43 5.84 13.11 -7.33
N GLN A 44 5.96 14.30 -7.90
CA GLN A 44 5.82 14.53 -9.34
C GLN A 44 6.99 13.86 -10.07
N THR A 45 6.74 12.71 -10.65
CA THR A 45 7.51 12.22 -11.79
C THR A 45 6.50 11.91 -12.89
N GLY A 46 6.61 12.64 -13.99
CA GLY A 46 5.68 12.80 -15.09
C GLY A 46 5.11 11.52 -15.71
N THR A 47 4.06 11.05 -15.12
CA THR A 47 3.04 10.21 -15.76
C THR A 47 1.78 10.38 -14.91
N SER A 48 0.75 10.93 -15.51
CA SER A 48 -0.47 11.48 -14.88
C SER A 48 -1.37 10.46 -14.15
N GLY A 49 -0.84 9.53 -13.40
CA GLY A 49 -1.60 8.69 -12.46
C GLY A 49 -1.37 9.19 -11.02
N ILE A 50 -2.41 9.33 -10.23
CA ILE A 50 -2.24 9.61 -8.80
C ILE A 50 -1.65 8.36 -8.17
N LEU A 51 -0.38 8.43 -7.79
CA LEU A 51 0.31 7.38 -7.05
C LEU A 51 0.16 7.63 -5.56
N ARG A 52 -0.45 6.71 -4.85
CA ARG A 52 -0.51 6.71 -3.38
C ARG A 52 0.27 5.51 -2.84
N HIS A 53 0.90 5.69 -1.69
CA HIS A 53 1.59 4.62 -0.96
C HIS A 53 0.87 4.39 0.36
N THR A 54 0.70 3.13 0.73
CA THR A 54 0.24 2.75 2.07
C THR A 54 1.43 2.41 2.96
N ASP A 55 1.22 2.44 4.27
CA ASP A 55 2.25 2.07 5.26
C ASP A 55 2.75 0.63 5.09
N ASP A 56 1.94 -0.24 4.50
CA ASP A 56 2.28 -1.63 4.17
C ASP A 56 3.13 -1.79 2.90
N GLY A 57 3.55 -0.68 2.27
CA GLY A 57 4.34 -0.69 1.05
C GLY A 57 3.55 -1.04 -0.21
N VAL A 58 2.22 -0.93 -0.16
CA VAL A 58 1.37 -1.07 -1.35
C VAL A 58 1.34 0.26 -2.10
N GLN A 59 1.61 0.21 -3.40
CA GLN A 59 1.44 1.33 -4.33
C GLN A 59 0.05 1.26 -4.94
N ILE A 60 -0.68 2.37 -4.94
CA ILE A 60 -2.01 2.48 -5.53
C ILE A 60 -1.95 3.48 -6.68
N ILE A 61 -2.18 3.02 -7.89
CA ILE A 61 -2.19 3.84 -9.10
C ILE A 61 -3.65 4.04 -9.51
N SER A 62 -4.07 5.30 -9.58
CA SER A 62 -5.39 5.65 -10.12
C SER A 62 -5.28 6.01 -11.60
N THR A 63 -6.08 5.37 -12.44
CA THR A 63 -6.13 5.67 -13.88
C THR A 63 -7.06 6.82 -14.22
N ARG A 64 -7.70 7.46 -13.25
CA ARG A 64 -8.74 8.48 -13.46
C ARG A 64 -8.28 9.62 -14.39
N GLN A 65 -7.05 10.07 -14.25
CA GLN A 65 -6.49 11.12 -15.11
C GLN A 65 -5.98 10.58 -16.45
N LEU A 66 -5.50 9.34 -16.48
CA LEU A 66 -4.96 8.70 -17.66
C LEU A 66 -6.05 8.32 -18.67
N THR A 67 -7.23 7.95 -18.17
CA THR A 67 -8.33 7.42 -18.98
C THR A 67 -9.47 8.41 -19.19
N LYS A 68 -9.30 9.68 -18.82
CA LYS A 68 -10.35 10.70 -18.92
C LYS A 68 -10.95 10.84 -20.33
N ASP A 69 -10.15 10.58 -21.36
CA ASP A 69 -10.54 10.66 -22.77
C ASP A 69 -10.92 9.29 -23.36
N ILE A 70 -10.88 8.23 -22.55
CA ILE A 70 -11.26 6.87 -22.94
C ILE A 70 -12.63 6.57 -22.34
N ASN A 71 -13.64 6.50 -23.20
CA ASN A 71 -15.01 6.27 -22.78
C ASN A 71 -15.49 4.88 -23.19
N GLY A 72 -16.16 4.19 -22.27
CA GLY A 72 -17.01 3.05 -22.56
C GLY A 72 -18.36 3.48 -23.11
N TYR A 73 -19.37 2.61 -23.02
CA TYR A 73 -20.71 2.93 -23.50
C TYR A 73 -21.39 4.03 -22.67
N GLY A 74 -21.27 3.98 -21.36
CA GLY A 74 -21.87 4.95 -20.43
C GLY A 74 -20.91 6.06 -19.98
N GLY A 75 -19.65 5.99 -20.36
CA GLY A 75 -18.64 6.97 -20.00
C GLY A 75 -17.30 6.35 -19.61
N ASN A 76 -16.49 7.13 -18.91
CA ASN A 76 -15.19 6.68 -18.43
C ASN A 76 -15.32 5.66 -17.29
N VAL A 77 -14.48 4.62 -17.30
CA VAL A 77 -14.38 3.62 -16.24
C VAL A 77 -12.99 3.68 -15.61
N PRO A 78 -12.76 4.56 -14.64
CA PRO A 78 -11.47 4.65 -13.98
C PRO A 78 -11.22 3.45 -13.08
N LEU A 79 -9.95 3.04 -12.99
CA LEU A 79 -9.49 1.91 -12.20
C LEU A 79 -8.51 2.37 -11.12
N GLU A 80 -8.44 1.63 -10.04
CA GLU A 80 -7.31 1.63 -9.09
C GLU A 80 -6.57 0.30 -9.18
N ILE A 81 -5.26 0.39 -9.35
CA ILE A 81 -4.36 -0.75 -9.46
C ILE A 81 -3.50 -0.77 -8.20
N TYR A 82 -3.56 -1.85 -7.46
CA TYR A 82 -2.80 -2.07 -6.22
C TYR A 82 -1.60 -2.95 -6.53
N ILE A 83 -0.40 -2.45 -6.30
CA ILE A 83 0.87 -3.14 -6.60
C ILE A 83 1.69 -3.26 -5.32
N LYS A 84 2.26 -4.43 -5.07
CA LYS A 84 3.23 -4.68 -4.02
C LYS A 84 4.31 -5.63 -4.56
N GLU A 85 5.57 -5.33 -4.25
CA GLU A 85 6.71 -6.17 -4.66
C GLU A 85 6.70 -6.52 -6.17
N ASN A 86 6.40 -5.52 -7.00
CA ASN A 86 6.26 -5.65 -8.45
C ASN A 86 5.18 -6.66 -8.90
N ARG A 87 4.14 -6.90 -8.08
CA ARG A 87 3.00 -7.75 -8.41
C ARG A 87 1.70 -7.00 -8.22
N ILE A 88 0.79 -7.16 -9.16
CA ILE A 88 -0.57 -6.61 -9.07
C ILE A 88 -1.35 -7.45 -8.07
N LEU A 89 -1.72 -6.85 -6.94
CA LEU A 89 -2.52 -7.51 -5.92
C LEU A 89 -3.99 -7.59 -6.32
N LYS A 90 -4.50 -6.50 -6.87
CA LYS A 90 -5.88 -6.39 -7.34
C LYS A 90 -6.06 -5.18 -8.23
N VAL A 91 -7.09 -5.23 -9.06
CA VAL A 91 -7.61 -4.10 -9.84
C VAL A 91 -9.06 -3.85 -9.42
N VAL A 92 -9.38 -2.60 -9.13
CA VAL A 92 -10.71 -2.18 -8.66
C VAL A 92 -11.24 -1.10 -9.59
N ALA A 93 -12.44 -1.30 -10.11
CA ALA A 93 -13.13 -0.24 -10.84
C ALA A 93 -13.75 0.75 -9.86
N LEU A 94 -13.47 2.03 -10.09
CA LEU A 94 -14.06 3.12 -9.33
C LEU A 94 -15.47 3.44 -9.81
N GLU A 95 -16.10 4.40 -9.15
CA GLU A 95 -17.40 4.92 -9.55
C GLU A 95 -17.37 5.37 -11.01
N ASN A 96 -18.35 4.94 -11.79
CA ASN A 96 -18.47 5.18 -13.21
C ASN A 96 -19.95 5.28 -13.62
N SER A 97 -20.18 5.76 -14.83
CA SER A 97 -21.53 5.97 -15.38
C SER A 97 -22.04 4.82 -16.26
N GLU A 98 -21.35 3.67 -16.25
CA GLU A 98 -21.80 2.50 -16.99
C GLU A 98 -23.13 1.96 -16.48
N THR A 99 -23.90 1.33 -17.36
CA THR A 99 -25.17 0.71 -16.98
C THR A 99 -24.93 -0.35 -15.91
N PRO A 100 -25.55 -0.25 -14.71
CA PRO A 100 -25.20 -1.10 -13.56
C PRO A 100 -25.30 -2.60 -13.85
N SER A 101 -26.31 -3.04 -14.61
CA SER A 101 -26.50 -4.46 -14.95
C SER A 101 -25.42 -5.00 -15.90
N TYR A 102 -24.95 -4.19 -16.84
CA TYR A 102 -23.85 -4.56 -17.73
C TYR A 102 -22.53 -4.56 -16.97
N PHE A 103 -22.27 -3.53 -16.18
CA PHE A 103 -21.05 -3.44 -15.41
C PHE A 103 -20.95 -4.55 -14.34
N ALA A 104 -22.07 -4.96 -13.76
CA ALA A 104 -22.11 -6.12 -12.88
C ALA A 104 -21.64 -7.42 -13.58
N LYS A 105 -21.96 -7.61 -14.85
CA LYS A 105 -21.45 -8.75 -15.63
C LYS A 105 -19.93 -8.70 -15.77
N VAL A 106 -19.36 -7.53 -16.06
CA VAL A 106 -17.91 -7.34 -16.16
C VAL A 106 -17.24 -7.68 -14.82
N ARG A 107 -17.73 -7.16 -13.71
CA ARG A 107 -17.18 -7.47 -12.38
C ARG A 107 -17.26 -8.95 -12.02
N ASN A 108 -18.35 -9.62 -12.41
CA ASN A 108 -18.59 -11.03 -12.08
C ASN A 108 -17.91 -12.00 -13.06
N SER A 109 -17.45 -11.52 -14.22
CA SER A 109 -16.78 -12.36 -15.22
C SER A 109 -15.33 -12.75 -14.87
N GLY A 110 -14.77 -12.15 -13.82
CA GLY A 110 -13.35 -12.33 -13.49
C GLY A 110 -12.40 -11.47 -14.32
N LEU A 111 -12.91 -10.58 -15.17
CA LEU A 111 -12.09 -9.74 -16.05
C LEU A 111 -11.05 -8.91 -15.27
N LEU A 112 -11.46 -8.31 -14.14
CA LEU A 112 -10.55 -7.49 -13.33
C LEU A 112 -9.54 -8.33 -12.55
N GLN A 113 -9.84 -9.60 -12.30
CA GLN A 113 -8.97 -10.52 -11.56
C GLN A 113 -7.89 -11.16 -12.42
N GLN A 114 -8.01 -11.10 -13.75
CA GLN A 114 -7.05 -11.73 -14.66
C GLN A 114 -5.62 -11.20 -14.51
N TRP A 115 -5.47 -9.96 -14.01
CA TRP A 115 -4.18 -9.33 -13.77
C TRP A 115 -3.56 -9.63 -12.40
N ASN A 116 -4.32 -10.28 -11.51
CA ASN A 116 -3.82 -10.59 -10.16
C ASN A 116 -2.58 -11.49 -10.23
N ASN A 117 -1.57 -11.16 -9.44
CA ASN A 117 -0.25 -11.79 -9.37
C ASN A 117 0.64 -11.63 -10.61
N LEU A 118 0.20 -10.94 -11.64
CA LEU A 118 1.07 -10.58 -12.76
C LEU A 118 1.97 -9.40 -12.37
N SER A 119 3.16 -9.30 -12.96
CA SER A 119 3.91 -8.05 -12.95
C SER A 119 3.28 -7.05 -13.91
N PRO A 120 3.55 -5.75 -13.77
CA PRO A 120 3.08 -4.75 -14.74
C PRO A 120 3.50 -5.07 -16.18
N GLU A 121 4.69 -5.63 -16.38
CA GLU A 121 5.21 -6.02 -17.69
C GLU A 121 4.45 -7.22 -18.27
N GLU A 122 4.11 -8.21 -17.44
CA GLU A 122 3.31 -9.38 -17.87
C GLU A 122 1.86 -8.98 -18.20
N ALA A 123 1.35 -7.94 -17.56
CA ALA A 123 -0.04 -7.49 -17.73
C ALA A 123 -0.31 -6.77 -19.06
N ILE A 124 0.73 -6.32 -19.79
CA ILE A 124 0.61 -5.59 -21.06
C ILE A 124 0.89 -6.47 -22.29
N HIS A 125 1.19 -7.75 -22.10
CA HIS A 125 1.37 -8.75 -23.14
C HIS A 125 0.22 -9.76 -23.17
#